data_abf67b8e7895ba0bd557bbbb3dfeae86
#
_entry.id   abf67b8e7895ba0bd557bbbb3dfeae86
#
_cell.length_a   1.000
_cell.length_b   1.000
_cell.length_c   1.000
_cell.angle_alpha   90.00
_cell.angle_beta   90.00
_cell.angle_gamma   90.00
#
_symmetry.space_group_name_H-M   'P 1'
#
loop_
_entity.id
_entity.type
_entity.pdbx_description
1 polymer ?
#
loop_
_entity_poly.entity_id
_entity_poly.type
_entity_poly.pdbx_seq_one_letter_code
_entity_poly.pdbx_strand_id
1 'polypeptide(L)'
;MGKVQVEILKGVSLNIEKGEFAAIIGESGSGKSTLLNILGGLMPFDKGEVSIADTNLHNLNENQRALFRRKSIGFIFQSYNLLPQLTAFENVEMPLIFTGMSKVNRKKTVLDILEHVGLKDRMNHKPSELSGGQQQRVSIARALVNNPSIILADEPTGNLDSKTSVEILDLLKGLNESLNMTFVVVTHSKRVCDYADSIIKMKDGLLE
;
A
#
# COMPACT_ATOMS: atom_id res chain seq x y z
N MET A 1 -30.48 -21.83 2.43
CA MET A 1 -30.24 -20.45 2.78
C MET A 1 -29.79 -19.75 1.51
N GLY A 2 -30.55 -18.77 1.00
CA GLY A 2 -30.19 -18.00 -0.20
C GLY A 2 -28.98 -17.10 0.09
N LYS A 3 -28.02 -17.07 -0.83
CA LYS A 3 -26.92 -16.10 -0.75
C LYS A 3 -27.50 -14.69 -0.94
N VAL A 4 -27.45 -13.86 0.09
CA VAL A 4 -27.78 -12.44 -0.04
C VAL A 4 -26.63 -11.79 -0.78
N GLN A 5 -26.86 -11.27 -1.99
CA GLN A 5 -25.90 -10.43 -2.69
C GLN A 5 -25.95 -9.03 -2.07
N VAL A 6 -24.81 -8.55 -1.60
CA VAL A 6 -24.65 -7.19 -1.10
C VAL A 6 -23.75 -6.43 -2.07
N GLU A 7 -24.29 -5.38 -2.69
CA GLU A 7 -23.53 -4.49 -3.54
C GLU A 7 -22.74 -3.51 -2.66
N ILE A 8 -21.40 -3.69 -2.61
CA ILE A 8 -20.50 -2.90 -1.77
C ILE A 8 -20.10 -1.60 -2.46
N LEU A 9 -19.78 -1.67 -3.77
CA LEU A 9 -19.45 -0.50 -4.60
C LEU A 9 -20.57 -0.27 -5.61
N LYS A 10 -21.09 0.96 -5.63
CA LYS A 10 -22.29 1.32 -6.41
C LYS A 10 -21.95 2.26 -7.59
N GLY A 11 -21.03 1.83 -8.46
CA GLY A 11 -20.63 2.65 -9.62
C GLY A 11 -19.64 3.75 -9.24
N VAL A 12 -18.44 3.33 -8.81
CA VAL A 12 -17.32 4.21 -8.45
C VAL A 12 -16.50 4.52 -9.70
N SER A 13 -16.26 5.81 -9.97
CA SER A 13 -15.33 6.28 -11.01
C SER A 13 -14.36 7.29 -10.40
N LEU A 14 -13.06 7.05 -10.54
CA LEU A 14 -12.02 7.96 -10.06
C LEU A 14 -10.83 7.95 -11.01
N ASN A 15 -10.13 9.07 -11.08
CA ASN A 15 -8.85 9.20 -11.74
C ASN A 15 -7.82 9.71 -10.75
N ILE A 16 -6.63 9.15 -10.75
CA ILE A 16 -5.51 9.55 -9.89
C ILE A 16 -4.30 9.72 -10.80
N GLU A 17 -3.71 10.89 -10.75
CA GLU A 17 -2.57 11.24 -11.59
C GLU A 17 -1.28 10.57 -11.08
N LYS A 18 -0.33 10.37 -12.00
CA LYS A 18 0.98 9.85 -11.63
C LYS A 18 1.71 10.82 -10.69
N GLY A 19 2.23 10.31 -9.58
CA GLY A 19 2.92 11.10 -8.55
C GLY A 19 1.97 11.74 -7.53
N GLU A 20 0.66 11.58 -7.68
CA GLU A 20 -0.34 12.12 -6.77
C GLU A 20 -0.38 11.35 -5.45
N PHE A 21 -0.57 12.06 -4.34
CA PHE A 21 -0.91 11.50 -3.04
C PHE A 21 -2.43 11.68 -2.82
N ALA A 22 -3.21 10.67 -3.15
CA ALA A 22 -4.66 10.69 -3.04
C ALA A 22 -5.12 10.07 -1.71
N ALA A 23 -6.02 10.74 -0.98
CA ALA A 23 -6.67 10.24 0.22
C ALA A 23 -8.14 9.90 -0.05
N ILE A 24 -8.53 8.65 0.21
CA ILE A 24 -9.94 8.22 0.17
C ILE A 24 -10.42 8.11 1.62
N ILE A 25 -11.32 9.02 2.01
CA ILE A 25 -11.83 9.10 3.39
C ILE A 25 -13.30 8.69 3.46
N GLY A 26 -13.71 8.19 4.62
CA GLY A 26 -15.09 7.81 4.88
C GLY A 26 -15.23 6.99 6.15
N GLU A 27 -16.45 6.76 6.58
CA GLU A 27 -16.75 5.96 7.77
C GLU A 27 -16.38 4.48 7.59
N SER A 28 -16.29 3.74 8.70
CA SER A 28 -16.13 2.28 8.64
C SER A 28 -17.30 1.65 7.88
N GLY A 29 -17.01 0.69 7.00
CA GLY A 29 -18.02 0.03 6.17
C GLY A 29 -18.42 0.78 4.90
N SER A 30 -17.88 1.98 4.61
CA SER A 30 -18.20 2.73 3.38
C SER A 30 -17.70 2.09 2.08
N GLY A 31 -16.86 1.04 2.13
CA GLY A 31 -16.33 0.33 0.96
C GLY A 31 -14.88 0.63 0.60
N LYS A 32 -14.15 1.47 1.37
CA LYS A 32 -12.76 1.92 1.08
C LYS A 32 -11.78 0.77 0.90
N SER A 33 -11.71 -0.16 1.85
CA SER A 33 -10.80 -1.32 1.76
C SER A 33 -11.20 -2.26 0.63
N THR A 34 -12.49 -2.36 0.29
CA THR A 34 -12.96 -3.11 -0.88
C THR A 34 -12.46 -2.47 -2.17
N LEU A 35 -12.61 -1.13 -2.30
CA LEU A 35 -12.09 -0.38 -3.43
C LEU A 35 -10.56 -0.55 -3.54
N LEU A 36 -9.83 -0.41 -2.43
CA LEU A 36 -8.38 -0.60 -2.41
C LEU A 36 -7.97 -2.01 -2.86
N ASN A 37 -8.69 -3.06 -2.41
CA ASN A 37 -8.43 -4.44 -2.80
C ASN A 37 -8.72 -4.70 -4.29
N ILE A 38 -9.73 -4.05 -4.86
CA ILE A 38 -10.04 -4.10 -6.29
C ILE A 38 -8.94 -3.40 -7.09
N LEU A 39 -8.55 -2.17 -6.71
CA LEU A 39 -7.42 -1.45 -7.31
C LEU A 39 -6.13 -2.28 -7.23
N GLY A 40 -5.92 -2.96 -6.11
CA GLY A 40 -4.79 -3.85 -5.91
C GLY A 40 -4.86 -5.18 -6.68
N GLY A 41 -5.96 -5.46 -7.37
CA GLY A 41 -6.20 -6.73 -8.05
C GLY A 41 -6.21 -7.94 -7.10
N LEU A 42 -6.49 -7.71 -5.81
CA LEU A 42 -6.65 -8.76 -4.80
C LEU A 42 -8.07 -9.32 -4.76
N MET A 43 -9.04 -8.53 -5.22
CA MET A 43 -10.45 -8.89 -5.29
C MET A 43 -10.97 -8.73 -6.72
N PRO A 44 -11.76 -9.68 -7.24
CA PRO A 44 -12.44 -9.50 -8.51
C PRO A 44 -13.55 -8.46 -8.38
N PHE A 45 -13.97 -7.90 -9.50
CA PHE A 45 -15.11 -7.00 -9.59
C PHE A 45 -16.04 -7.46 -10.74
N ASP A 46 -17.34 -7.19 -10.60
CA ASP A 46 -18.37 -7.73 -11.52
C ASP A 46 -18.51 -6.88 -12.79
N LYS A 47 -18.33 -5.55 -12.67
CA LYS A 47 -18.53 -4.58 -13.76
C LYS A 47 -17.51 -3.43 -13.66
N GLY A 48 -17.27 -2.77 -14.78
CA GLY A 48 -16.36 -1.63 -14.88
C GLY A 48 -14.96 -2.04 -15.31
N GLU A 49 -14.03 -1.09 -15.20
CA GLU A 49 -12.62 -1.26 -15.60
C GLU A 49 -11.70 -0.65 -14.55
N VAL A 50 -10.54 -1.26 -14.38
CA VAL A 50 -9.46 -0.74 -13.54
C VAL A 50 -8.20 -0.73 -14.38
N SER A 51 -7.61 0.46 -14.58
CA SER A 51 -6.34 0.63 -15.28
C SER A 51 -5.31 1.26 -14.36
N ILE A 52 -4.10 0.67 -14.31
CA ILE A 52 -2.97 1.18 -13.53
C ILE A 52 -1.75 1.16 -14.44
N ALA A 53 -1.07 2.31 -14.58
CA ALA A 53 0.11 2.46 -15.43
C ALA A 53 -0.12 1.86 -16.83
N ASP A 54 -1.19 2.29 -17.50
CA ASP A 54 -1.62 1.86 -18.84
C ASP A 54 -2.00 0.37 -18.97
N THR A 55 -2.09 -0.36 -17.85
CA THR A 55 -2.48 -1.77 -17.83
C THR A 55 -3.90 -1.92 -17.31
N ASN A 56 -4.84 -2.41 -18.14
CA ASN A 56 -6.20 -2.73 -17.73
C ASN A 56 -6.23 -4.12 -17.06
N LEU A 57 -6.59 -4.14 -15.77
CA LEU A 57 -6.61 -5.36 -14.96
C LEU A 57 -7.70 -6.36 -15.38
N HIS A 58 -8.75 -5.89 -16.06
CA HIS A 58 -9.80 -6.76 -16.57
C HIS A 58 -9.29 -7.75 -17.63
N ASN A 59 -8.33 -7.31 -18.45
CA ASN A 59 -7.76 -8.10 -19.53
C ASN A 59 -6.71 -9.12 -19.07
N LEU A 60 -6.36 -9.13 -17.78
CA LEU A 60 -5.35 -10.02 -17.23
C LEU A 60 -5.99 -11.31 -16.66
N ASN A 61 -5.42 -12.45 -17.00
CA ASN A 61 -5.71 -13.69 -16.27
C ASN A 61 -5.07 -13.65 -14.86
N GLU A 62 -5.40 -14.62 -14.01
CA GLU A 62 -4.97 -14.63 -12.62
C GLU A 62 -3.43 -14.63 -12.46
N ASN A 63 -2.71 -15.39 -13.27
CA ASN A 63 -1.25 -15.42 -13.26
C ASN A 63 -0.65 -14.07 -13.69
N GLN A 64 -1.17 -13.47 -14.75
CA GLN A 64 -0.76 -12.15 -15.23
C GLN A 64 -1.06 -11.07 -14.18
N ARG A 65 -2.22 -11.16 -13.51
CA ARG A 65 -2.61 -10.25 -12.43
C ARG A 65 -1.66 -10.38 -11.23
N ALA A 66 -1.27 -11.59 -10.85
CA ALA A 66 -0.27 -11.83 -9.81
C ALA A 66 1.12 -11.26 -10.16
N LEU A 67 1.55 -11.42 -11.41
CA LEU A 67 2.80 -10.83 -11.91
C LEU A 67 2.75 -9.30 -11.92
N PHE A 68 1.61 -8.72 -12.36
CA PHE A 68 1.38 -7.28 -12.33
C PHE A 68 1.43 -6.73 -10.91
N ARG A 69 0.70 -7.33 -9.96
CA ARG A 69 0.76 -6.94 -8.53
C ARG A 69 2.18 -6.90 -8.02
N ARG A 70 2.93 -7.99 -8.22
CA ARG A 70 4.32 -8.09 -7.76
C ARG A 70 5.21 -6.97 -8.28
N LYS A 71 5.02 -6.56 -9.54
CA LYS A 71 5.88 -5.58 -10.22
C LYS A 71 5.43 -4.15 -9.97
N SER A 72 4.13 -3.90 -9.98
CA SER A 72 3.58 -2.55 -10.18
C SER A 72 2.85 -2.02 -8.95
N ILE A 73 2.56 -2.85 -7.93
CA ILE A 73 1.77 -2.44 -6.77
C ILE A 73 2.52 -2.73 -5.48
N GLY A 74 2.67 -1.71 -4.63
CA GLY A 74 3.10 -1.86 -3.24
C GLY A 74 1.90 -1.76 -2.30
N PHE A 75 1.85 -2.62 -1.27
CA PHE A 75 0.79 -2.59 -0.27
C PHE A 75 1.34 -2.22 1.10
N ILE A 76 0.67 -1.28 1.77
CA ILE A 76 0.89 -0.92 3.17
C ILE A 76 -0.40 -1.20 3.93
N PHE A 77 -0.32 -1.98 5.01
CA PHE A 77 -1.48 -2.40 5.79
C PHE A 77 -1.45 -1.83 7.20
N GLN A 78 -2.62 -1.63 7.79
CA GLN A 78 -2.79 -1.20 9.18
C GLN A 78 -2.10 -2.15 10.17
N SER A 79 -2.17 -3.46 9.95
CA SER A 79 -1.58 -4.51 10.80
C SER A 79 -0.14 -4.85 10.43
N TYR A 80 0.53 -4.03 9.61
CA TYR A 80 1.89 -4.20 9.09
C TYR A 80 2.08 -5.46 8.23
N ASN A 81 1.41 -6.56 8.54
CA ASN A 81 1.47 -7.87 7.87
C ASN A 81 2.90 -8.38 7.65
N LEU A 82 3.75 -8.19 8.68
CA LEU A 82 5.11 -8.72 8.68
C LEU A 82 5.11 -10.20 9.05
N LEU A 83 6.04 -10.95 8.46
CA LEU A 83 6.29 -12.34 8.82
C LEU A 83 7.09 -12.38 10.13
N PRO A 84 6.50 -12.86 11.25
CA PRO A 84 7.10 -12.71 12.57
C PRO A 84 8.37 -13.52 12.78
N GLN A 85 8.60 -14.56 11.97
CA GLN A 85 9.80 -15.39 12.02
C GLN A 85 11.00 -14.74 11.31
N LEU A 86 10.75 -13.80 10.41
CA LEU A 86 11.75 -13.12 9.57
C LEU A 86 12.19 -11.80 10.22
N THR A 87 13.45 -11.46 10.02
CA THR A 87 14.01 -10.15 10.36
C THR A 87 13.40 -9.03 9.51
N ALA A 88 13.66 -7.76 9.86
CA ALA A 88 13.28 -6.61 9.04
C ALA A 88 13.87 -6.73 7.62
N PHE A 89 15.15 -7.09 7.52
CA PHE A 89 15.82 -7.32 6.24
C PHE A 89 15.11 -8.39 5.39
N GLU A 90 14.83 -9.55 5.97
CA GLU A 90 14.19 -10.67 5.27
C GLU A 90 12.75 -10.36 4.86
N ASN A 91 11.98 -9.62 5.69
CA ASN A 91 10.65 -9.14 5.33
C ASN A 91 10.69 -8.23 4.10
N VAL A 92 11.68 -7.33 4.01
CA VAL A 92 11.84 -6.43 2.86
C VAL A 92 12.41 -7.17 1.64
N GLU A 93 13.29 -8.17 1.84
CA GLU A 93 13.86 -8.97 0.75
C GLU A 93 12.83 -9.88 0.06
N MET A 94 11.80 -10.32 0.80
CA MET A 94 10.83 -11.33 0.35
C MET A 94 10.26 -11.06 -1.06
N PRO A 95 9.75 -9.86 -1.40
CA PRO A 95 9.24 -9.59 -2.74
C PRO A 95 10.29 -9.74 -3.84
N LEU A 96 11.55 -9.42 -3.56
CA LEU A 96 12.65 -9.49 -4.54
C LEU A 96 13.06 -10.93 -4.85
N ILE A 97 12.86 -11.89 -3.94
CA ILE A 97 13.19 -13.30 -4.16
C ILE A 97 12.48 -13.84 -5.40
N PHE A 98 11.24 -13.40 -5.64
CA PHE A 98 10.42 -13.85 -6.76
C PHE A 98 10.70 -13.11 -8.08
N THR A 99 11.61 -12.12 -8.10
CA THR A 99 11.94 -11.36 -9.34
C THR A 99 13.05 -11.98 -10.18
N GLY A 100 13.73 -12.98 -9.64
CA GLY A 100 14.95 -13.55 -10.26
C GLY A 100 16.22 -12.70 -10.05
N MET A 101 16.14 -11.65 -9.24
CA MET A 101 17.30 -10.79 -8.92
C MET A 101 18.37 -11.60 -8.16
N SER A 102 19.64 -11.38 -8.49
CA SER A 102 20.77 -12.03 -7.80
C SER A 102 20.82 -11.65 -6.31
N LYS A 103 21.32 -12.57 -5.48
CA LYS A 103 21.42 -12.34 -4.01
C LYS A 103 22.22 -11.08 -3.68
N VAL A 104 23.27 -10.77 -4.44
CA VAL A 104 24.10 -9.58 -4.24
C VAL A 104 23.29 -8.31 -4.49
N ASN A 105 22.55 -8.26 -5.59
CA ASN A 105 21.71 -7.11 -5.93
C ASN A 105 20.56 -6.94 -4.96
N ARG A 106 19.87 -8.05 -4.57
CA ARG A 106 18.82 -8.00 -3.55
C ARG A 106 19.32 -7.38 -2.25
N LYS A 107 20.49 -7.87 -1.75
CA LYS A 107 21.08 -7.33 -0.52
C LYS A 107 21.32 -5.82 -0.62
N LYS A 108 21.88 -5.35 -1.73
CA LYS A 108 22.11 -3.92 -1.95
C LYS A 108 20.80 -3.14 -1.93
N THR A 109 19.82 -3.56 -2.73
CA THR A 109 18.49 -2.88 -2.80
C THR A 109 17.79 -2.83 -1.44
N VAL A 110 17.84 -3.92 -0.67
CA VAL A 110 17.22 -3.95 0.66
C VAL A 110 17.93 -3.02 1.64
N LEU A 111 19.27 -2.97 1.61
CA LEU A 111 20.03 -2.05 2.49
C LEU A 111 19.72 -0.59 2.14
N ASP A 112 19.68 -0.26 0.86
CA ASP A 112 19.39 1.08 0.38
C ASP A 112 17.98 1.52 0.85
N ILE A 113 16.96 0.66 0.68
CA ILE A 113 15.59 1.03 1.09
C ILE A 113 15.42 1.07 2.62
N LEU A 114 16.09 0.19 3.38
CA LEU A 114 16.07 0.25 4.85
C LEU A 114 16.74 1.51 5.38
N GLU A 115 17.76 2.01 4.71
CA GLU A 115 18.38 3.30 5.02
C GLU A 115 17.41 4.46 4.77
N HIS A 116 16.70 4.46 3.64
CA HIS A 116 15.69 5.48 3.31
C HIS A 116 14.54 5.56 4.33
N VAL A 117 14.14 4.44 4.92
CA VAL A 117 13.11 4.42 5.98
C VAL A 117 13.70 4.56 7.39
N GLY A 118 15.01 4.77 7.54
CA GLY A 118 15.69 4.97 8.82
C GLY A 118 15.78 3.72 9.71
N LEU A 119 15.93 2.52 9.11
CA LEU A 119 15.96 1.24 9.82
C LEU A 119 17.23 0.42 9.56
N LYS A 120 18.30 1.00 9.01
CA LYS A 120 19.54 0.29 8.71
C LYS A 120 20.11 -0.44 9.94
N ASP A 121 20.11 0.23 11.11
CA ASP A 121 20.63 -0.33 12.37
C ASP A 121 19.68 -1.36 13.01
N ARG A 122 18.49 -1.53 12.47
CA ARG A 122 17.46 -2.47 12.94
C ARG A 122 17.19 -3.63 11.98
N MET A 123 17.97 -3.74 10.91
CA MET A 123 17.74 -4.71 9.83
C MET A 123 17.70 -6.18 10.30
N ASN A 124 18.42 -6.53 11.37
CA ASN A 124 18.47 -7.89 11.90
C ASN A 124 17.42 -8.17 13.00
N HIS A 125 16.62 -7.18 13.40
CA HIS A 125 15.57 -7.34 14.40
C HIS A 125 14.34 -8.01 13.78
N LYS A 126 13.68 -8.86 14.57
CA LYS A 126 12.38 -9.44 14.25
C LYS A 126 11.24 -8.46 14.59
N PRO A 127 10.04 -8.61 14.02
CA PRO A 127 8.91 -7.75 14.33
C PRO A 127 8.62 -7.58 15.82
N SER A 128 8.76 -8.65 16.62
CA SER A 128 8.57 -8.61 18.08
C SER A 128 9.57 -7.74 18.85
N GLU A 129 10.68 -7.38 18.22
CA GLU A 129 11.76 -6.54 18.79
C GLU A 129 11.68 -5.09 18.31
N LEU A 130 10.67 -4.77 17.48
CA LEU A 130 10.45 -3.46 16.86
C LEU A 130 9.22 -2.77 17.45
N SER A 131 9.30 -1.45 17.63
CA SER A 131 8.11 -0.64 17.96
C SER A 131 7.10 -0.65 16.79
N GLY A 132 5.83 -0.29 17.04
CA GLY A 132 4.80 -0.21 16.00
C GLY A 132 5.20 0.69 14.82
N GLY A 133 5.78 1.86 15.09
CA GLY A 133 6.29 2.75 14.04
C GLY A 133 7.45 2.14 13.25
N GLN A 134 8.34 1.39 13.91
CA GLN A 134 9.43 0.66 13.23
C GLN A 134 8.87 -0.48 12.37
N GLN A 135 7.88 -1.24 12.86
CA GLN A 135 7.20 -2.27 12.07
C GLN A 135 6.52 -1.67 10.83
N GLN A 136 5.87 -0.51 10.98
CA GLN A 136 5.27 0.20 9.84
C GLN A 136 6.32 0.66 8.83
N ARG A 137 7.46 1.17 9.27
CA ARG A 137 8.58 1.50 8.38
C ARG A 137 9.12 0.29 7.62
N VAL A 138 9.18 -0.91 8.24
CA VAL A 138 9.50 -2.17 7.54
C VAL A 138 8.44 -2.51 6.49
N SER A 139 7.16 -2.36 6.82
CA SER A 139 6.05 -2.58 5.87
C SER A 139 6.12 -1.62 4.68
N ILE A 140 6.44 -0.34 4.92
CA ILE A 140 6.68 0.67 3.88
C ILE A 140 7.87 0.27 2.99
N ALA A 141 9.00 -0.09 3.59
CA ALA A 141 10.18 -0.54 2.85
C ALA A 141 9.88 -1.75 1.95
N ARG A 142 9.14 -2.74 2.48
CA ARG A 142 8.70 -3.92 1.72
C ARG A 142 7.78 -3.54 0.55
N ALA A 143 6.90 -2.57 0.73
CA ALA A 143 6.02 -2.09 -0.34
C ALA A 143 6.80 -1.41 -1.48
N LEU A 144 7.88 -0.70 -1.15
CA LEU A 144 8.69 0.10 -2.08
C LEU A 144 9.75 -0.71 -2.82
N VAL A 145 10.20 -1.85 -2.28
CA VAL A 145 11.44 -2.53 -2.68
C VAL A 145 11.48 -2.98 -4.15
N ASN A 146 10.31 -3.22 -4.76
CA ASN A 146 10.19 -3.54 -6.19
C ASN A 146 10.04 -2.31 -7.10
N ASN A 147 10.18 -1.09 -6.56
CA ASN A 147 9.92 0.16 -7.28
C ASN A 147 8.56 0.15 -8.02
N PRO A 148 7.44 -0.01 -7.29
CA PRO A 148 6.12 -0.13 -7.89
C PRO A 148 5.65 1.18 -8.51
N SER A 149 4.65 1.10 -9.40
CA SER A 149 4.03 2.27 -10.03
C SER A 149 3.07 3.00 -9.08
N ILE A 150 2.50 2.27 -8.10
CA ILE A 150 1.52 2.79 -7.14
C ILE A 150 1.66 2.11 -5.79
N ILE A 151 1.48 2.87 -4.73
CA ILE A 151 1.37 2.37 -3.36
C ILE A 151 -0.10 2.48 -2.91
N LEU A 152 -0.65 1.35 -2.49
CA LEU A 152 -1.98 1.25 -1.91
C LEU A 152 -1.85 1.07 -0.40
N ALA A 153 -2.35 2.02 0.39
CA ALA A 153 -2.22 2.02 1.84
C ALA A 153 -3.59 1.95 2.52
N ASP A 154 -3.80 0.89 3.31
CA ASP A 154 -5.01 0.71 4.11
C ASP A 154 -4.71 1.11 5.56
N GLU A 155 -5.27 2.25 6.00
CA GLU A 155 -5.11 2.80 7.36
C GLU A 155 -3.65 2.80 7.86
N PRO A 156 -2.68 3.41 7.13
CA PRO A 156 -1.25 3.21 7.40
C PRO A 156 -0.78 3.73 8.76
N THR A 157 -1.60 4.50 9.46
CA THR A 157 -1.32 5.05 10.79
C THR A 157 -2.34 4.61 11.86
N GLY A 158 -3.28 3.74 11.51
CA GLY A 158 -4.42 3.40 12.38
C GLY A 158 -4.04 2.73 13.71
N ASN A 159 -2.89 2.07 13.79
CA ASN A 159 -2.39 1.40 15.00
C ASN A 159 -1.26 2.15 15.70
N LEU A 160 -1.03 3.43 15.36
CA LEU A 160 0.07 4.22 15.87
C LEU A 160 -0.42 5.36 16.78
N ASP A 161 0.40 5.75 17.73
CA ASP A 161 0.17 6.97 18.49
C ASP A 161 0.28 8.23 17.61
N SER A 162 -0.22 9.35 18.13
CA SER A 162 -0.31 10.59 17.35
C SER A 162 1.03 11.13 16.85
N LYS A 163 2.11 10.99 17.62
CA LYS A 163 3.43 11.46 17.25
C LYS A 163 4.03 10.58 16.14
N THR A 164 4.01 9.28 16.36
CA THR A 164 4.50 8.29 15.39
C THR A 164 3.69 8.36 14.09
N SER A 165 2.37 8.62 14.16
CA SER A 165 1.52 8.83 12.98
C SER A 165 2.02 9.98 12.10
N VAL A 166 2.39 11.12 12.69
CA VAL A 166 2.97 12.26 11.97
C VAL A 166 4.28 11.84 11.30
N GLU A 167 5.19 11.19 12.04
CA GLU A 167 6.48 10.73 11.49
C GLU A 167 6.32 9.77 10.29
N ILE A 168 5.28 8.91 10.31
CA ILE A 168 4.98 8.02 9.19
C ILE A 168 4.39 8.79 8.01
N LEU A 169 3.49 9.75 8.24
CA LEU A 169 2.92 10.57 7.17
C LEU A 169 3.99 11.46 6.52
N ASP A 170 4.88 12.06 7.30
CA ASP A 170 6.03 12.81 6.80
C ASP A 170 6.93 11.93 5.91
N LEU A 171 7.18 10.69 6.35
CA LEU A 171 7.95 9.72 5.56
C LEU A 171 7.23 9.39 4.24
N LEU A 172 5.93 9.09 4.26
CA LEU A 172 5.16 8.76 3.05
C LEU A 172 5.12 9.93 2.07
N LYS A 173 4.90 11.17 2.56
CA LYS A 173 4.90 12.37 1.70
C LYS A 173 6.30 12.65 1.13
N GLY A 174 7.34 12.53 1.93
CA GLY A 174 8.73 12.67 1.46
C GLY A 174 9.10 11.64 0.38
N LEU A 175 8.63 10.40 0.52
CA LEU A 175 8.80 9.36 -0.51
C LEU A 175 7.97 9.64 -1.78
N ASN A 176 6.74 10.14 -1.63
CA ASN A 176 5.91 10.58 -2.76
C ASN A 176 6.61 11.65 -3.59
N GLU A 177 7.12 12.69 -2.93
CA GLU A 177 7.77 13.82 -3.59
C GLU A 177 9.14 13.45 -4.18
N SER A 178 10.00 12.77 -3.41
CA SER A 178 11.37 12.46 -3.83
C SER A 178 11.46 11.41 -4.93
N LEU A 179 10.51 10.46 -4.95
CA LEU A 179 10.48 9.36 -5.92
C LEU A 179 9.41 9.53 -7.01
N ASN A 180 8.64 10.63 -6.97
CA ASN A 180 7.48 10.86 -7.84
C ASN A 180 6.52 9.66 -7.88
N MET A 181 6.26 9.07 -6.70
CA MET A 181 5.51 7.83 -6.53
C MET A 181 4.05 8.12 -6.20
N THR A 182 3.14 7.44 -6.87
CA THR A 182 1.70 7.59 -6.64
C THR A 182 1.27 6.85 -5.37
N PHE A 183 0.53 7.52 -4.49
CA PHE A 183 -0.06 6.94 -3.28
C PHE A 183 -1.57 7.02 -3.30
N VAL A 184 -2.25 5.93 -2.95
CA VAL A 184 -3.67 5.90 -2.65
C VAL A 184 -3.84 5.42 -1.22
N VAL A 185 -4.26 6.32 -0.35
CA VAL A 185 -4.39 6.05 1.08
C VAL A 185 -5.87 6.01 1.44
N VAL A 186 -6.37 4.87 1.90
CA VAL A 186 -7.73 4.80 2.47
C VAL A 186 -7.64 4.95 3.98
N THR A 187 -8.48 5.80 4.56
CA THR A 187 -8.42 6.10 5.99
C THR A 187 -9.71 6.75 6.51
N HIS A 188 -9.90 6.69 7.82
CA HIS A 188 -10.87 7.52 8.55
C HIS A 188 -10.21 8.70 9.27
N SER A 189 -8.87 8.78 9.26
CA SER A 189 -8.11 9.84 9.93
C SER A 189 -8.08 11.11 9.08
N LYS A 190 -8.62 12.21 9.62
CA LYS A 190 -8.57 13.52 8.97
C LYS A 190 -7.14 14.06 8.78
N ARG A 191 -6.18 13.61 9.61
CA ARG A 191 -4.78 14.06 9.52
C ARG A 191 -4.13 13.71 8.19
N VAL A 192 -4.54 12.61 7.55
CA VAL A 192 -4.01 12.22 6.23
C VAL A 192 -4.40 13.25 5.16
N CYS A 193 -5.52 13.95 5.33
CA CYS A 193 -5.96 14.98 4.38
C CYS A 193 -4.99 16.16 4.29
N ASP A 194 -4.23 16.44 5.36
CA ASP A 194 -3.25 17.54 5.38
C ASP A 194 -2.02 17.24 4.50
N TYR A 195 -1.82 15.98 4.13
CA TYR A 195 -0.73 15.50 3.28
C TYR A 195 -1.18 15.20 1.83
N ALA A 196 -2.48 15.12 1.59
CA ALA A 196 -3.04 14.69 0.32
C ALA A 196 -3.12 15.84 -0.70
N ASP A 197 -2.78 15.54 -1.94
CA ASP A 197 -2.97 16.43 -3.08
C ASP A 197 -4.45 16.44 -3.49
N SER A 198 -5.15 15.29 -3.34
CA SER A 198 -6.60 15.19 -3.53
C SER A 198 -7.28 14.38 -2.43
N ILE A 199 -8.52 14.75 -2.11
CA ILE A 199 -9.33 14.11 -1.10
C ILE A 199 -10.64 13.64 -1.74
N ILE A 200 -10.84 12.33 -1.71
CA ILE A 200 -12.02 11.66 -2.26
C ILE A 200 -12.85 11.15 -1.08
N LYS A 201 -14.10 11.59 -0.97
CA LYS A 201 -15.00 11.11 0.07
C LYS A 201 -15.76 9.89 -0.40
N MET A 202 -15.86 8.88 0.46
CA MET A 202 -16.60 7.66 0.17
C MET A 202 -17.64 7.39 1.24
N LYS A 203 -18.89 7.20 0.82
CA LYS A 203 -20.03 6.90 1.68
C LYS A 203 -20.93 5.86 1.03
N ASP A 204 -21.29 4.82 1.78
CA ASP A 204 -22.24 3.77 1.38
C ASP A 204 -21.98 3.18 -0.02
N GLY A 205 -20.70 3.03 -0.41
CA GLY A 205 -20.26 2.48 -1.69
C GLY A 205 -20.25 3.47 -2.85
N LEU A 206 -20.44 4.76 -2.61
CA LEU A 206 -20.41 5.85 -3.59
C LEU A 206 -19.27 6.83 -3.27
N LEU A 207 -18.79 7.55 -4.29
CA LEU A 207 -17.90 8.71 -4.12
C LEU A 207 -18.74 9.99 -4.09
N GLU A 208 -18.35 10.93 -3.20
CA GLU A 208 -18.95 12.26 -3.04
C GLU A 208 -17.98 13.36 -3.48
#